data_c2e7620d66a3d9208a52a524447bea4b
#
_entry.id   c2e7620d66a3d9208a52a524447bea4b
#
_cell.length_a   1.000
_cell.length_b   1.000
_cell.length_c   1.000
_cell.angle_alpha   90.00
_cell.angle_beta   90.00
_cell.angle_gamma   90.00
#
_symmetry.space_group_name_H-M   'P 1'
#
loop_
_entity.id
_entity.type
_entity.pdbx_description
1 polymer ?
#
loop_
_entity_poly.entity_id
_entity_poly.type
_entity_poly.pdbx_seq_one_letter_code
_entity_poly.pdbx_strand_id
1 'polypeptide(L)'
;MNAVNRNTNVAMNCMTHTLIGLIALFAATASAAELKFSIVPGFFEKEPGNQPLGPCHGGAVIDKAGNIYVTTDTKRGIVVFTPAGKFLRAGGPTRIHALEIREENGGEYIYAARPSDHEVVKLKLDGTQEWSIQFPAEAGLYKDAKGFNPCAVTVAPDGSIFIADGYGSNFVLKFDKDRKFVKAFGGPGKEEGKFQTCHGIGLDMRSGTPLLLVCNRNNNRVEHWDLDGKFVKVIQKDLRMPAAVYFRGEYAVFPELQGRATVLDKAGNIVAQVGDNPTASQRANYGLAPDQWKDGICNSPHGAAMDKDGNLIVAEWSQFGHLHKFDRVK
;
A
#
# COMPACT_ATOMS: atom_id res chain seq x y z
N MET A 1 12.83 -5.45 -100.04
CA MET A 1 13.02 -6.90 -100.35
C MET A 1 13.61 -7.51 -99.07
N ASN A 2 12.87 -8.48 -98.55
CA ASN A 2 13.36 -9.61 -97.75
C ASN A 2 14.10 -9.29 -96.39
N ALA A 3 13.89 -9.99 -95.34
CA ALA A 3 12.98 -11.09 -94.95
C ALA A 3 13.05 -11.16 -93.39
N VAL A 4 11.97 -11.55 -92.87
CA VAL A 4 11.71 -11.90 -91.46
C VAL A 4 12.65 -12.97 -90.93
N ASN A 5 13.18 -12.80 -89.73
CA ASN A 5 13.45 -14.00 -88.91
C ASN A 5 13.07 -13.77 -87.46
N ARG A 6 12.11 -14.59 -87.00
CA ARG A 6 11.61 -14.65 -85.61
C ARG A 6 12.52 -15.66 -84.86
N ASN A 7 13.01 -15.26 -83.74
CA ASN A 7 13.46 -16.22 -82.73
C ASN A 7 12.71 -15.97 -81.40
N THR A 8 11.91 -16.91 -81.06
CA THR A 8 11.17 -17.03 -79.80
C THR A 8 12.11 -17.59 -78.74
N ASN A 9 12.41 -16.81 -77.72
CA ASN A 9 13.01 -17.34 -76.48
C ASN A 9 11.93 -17.42 -75.42
N VAL A 10 11.62 -18.65 -75.02
CA VAL A 10 10.75 -19.00 -73.88
C VAL A 10 11.60 -18.83 -72.60
N ALA A 11 11.32 -17.82 -71.82
CA ALA A 11 11.87 -17.69 -70.48
C ALA A 11 10.99 -18.46 -69.49
N MET A 12 11.57 -19.50 -68.90
CA MET A 12 10.98 -20.30 -67.83
C MET A 12 11.08 -19.51 -66.50
N ASN A 13 9.97 -18.93 -66.02
CA ASN A 13 9.91 -18.28 -64.73
C ASN A 13 9.86 -19.38 -63.61
N CYS A 14 10.96 -19.49 -62.89
CA CYS A 14 11.03 -20.29 -61.68
C CYS A 14 10.47 -19.45 -60.51
N MET A 15 9.21 -19.67 -60.10
CA MET A 15 8.62 -19.06 -58.91
C MET A 15 9.13 -19.82 -57.67
N THR A 16 10.11 -19.21 -56.99
CA THR A 16 10.49 -19.63 -55.63
C THR A 16 9.48 -19.09 -54.63
N HIS A 17 8.64 -19.96 -54.11
CA HIS A 17 7.73 -19.68 -52.98
C HIS A 17 8.53 -19.69 -51.68
N THR A 18 8.84 -18.51 -51.17
CA THR A 18 9.41 -18.38 -49.82
C THR A 18 8.26 -18.50 -48.80
N LEU A 19 8.18 -19.64 -48.15
CA LEU A 19 7.25 -19.87 -47.02
C LEU A 19 7.79 -19.11 -45.80
N ILE A 20 7.23 -17.94 -45.48
CA ILE A 20 7.50 -17.21 -44.21
C ILE A 20 6.66 -17.92 -43.14
N GLY A 21 7.31 -18.80 -42.38
CA GLY A 21 6.73 -19.38 -41.20
C GLY A 21 6.56 -18.34 -40.10
N LEU A 22 5.32 -17.96 -39.83
CA LEU A 22 4.96 -17.13 -38.68
C LEU A 22 5.11 -17.97 -37.41
N ILE A 23 6.23 -17.87 -36.68
CA ILE A 23 6.39 -18.47 -35.37
C ILE A 23 5.60 -17.58 -34.41
N ALA A 24 4.36 -17.96 -34.09
CA ALA A 24 3.61 -17.38 -33.00
C ALA A 24 4.28 -17.79 -31.68
N LEU A 25 5.04 -16.88 -31.08
CA LEU A 25 5.54 -17.04 -29.72
C LEU A 25 4.32 -16.95 -28.78
N PHE A 26 3.77 -18.07 -28.39
CA PHE A 26 2.85 -18.15 -27.24
C PHE A 26 3.69 -17.91 -25.98
N ALA A 27 3.73 -16.66 -25.50
CA ALA A 27 4.16 -16.40 -24.15
C ALA A 27 3.14 -17.07 -23.21
N ALA A 28 3.50 -18.23 -22.68
CA ALA A 28 2.75 -18.85 -21.60
C ALA A 28 2.78 -17.86 -20.42
N THR A 29 1.67 -17.18 -20.15
CA THR A 29 1.49 -16.44 -18.91
C THR A 29 1.45 -17.48 -17.81
N ALA A 30 2.58 -17.68 -17.12
CA ALA A 30 2.60 -18.47 -15.91
C ALA A 30 1.59 -17.81 -14.95
N SER A 31 0.51 -18.54 -14.64
CA SER A 31 -0.41 -18.11 -13.59
C SER A 31 0.40 -17.95 -12.31
N ALA A 32 0.34 -16.78 -11.69
CA ALA A 32 1.00 -16.56 -10.42
C ALA A 32 0.49 -17.62 -9.42
N ALA A 33 1.42 -18.23 -8.68
CA ALA A 33 1.05 -19.25 -7.71
C ALA A 33 0.17 -18.62 -6.62
N GLU A 34 -1.00 -19.19 -6.38
CA GLU A 34 -1.92 -18.77 -5.34
C GLU A 34 -1.27 -18.96 -3.96
N LEU A 35 -1.24 -17.90 -3.15
CA LEU A 35 -0.80 -17.97 -1.76
C LEU A 35 -1.98 -18.36 -0.87
N LYS A 36 -1.74 -19.27 0.06
CA LYS A 36 -2.74 -19.69 1.03
C LYS A 36 -2.35 -19.24 2.44
N PHE A 37 -3.34 -18.88 3.23
CA PHE A 37 -3.16 -18.39 4.58
C PHE A 37 -4.13 -19.09 5.54
N SER A 38 -3.67 -19.30 6.77
CA SER A 38 -4.49 -19.81 7.89
C SER A 38 -4.46 -18.83 9.04
N ILE A 39 -5.60 -18.60 9.67
CA ILE A 39 -5.71 -17.73 10.87
C ILE A 39 -4.96 -18.35 12.05
N VAL A 40 -4.30 -17.52 12.86
CA VAL A 40 -3.75 -17.88 14.16
C VAL A 40 -4.56 -17.16 15.25
N PRO A 41 -5.61 -17.80 15.80
CA PRO A 41 -6.45 -17.17 16.81
C PRO A 41 -5.67 -16.81 18.06
N GLY A 42 -5.98 -15.65 18.66
CA GLY A 42 -5.41 -15.25 19.95
C GLY A 42 -3.90 -14.98 19.92
N PHE A 43 -3.32 -14.69 18.75
CA PHE A 43 -1.87 -14.49 18.60
C PHE A 43 -1.35 -13.31 19.43
N PHE A 44 -2.08 -12.21 19.48
CA PHE A 44 -1.62 -11.00 20.18
C PHE A 44 -1.96 -11.08 21.67
N GLU A 45 -0.91 -11.00 22.49
CA GLU A 45 -1.05 -10.91 23.94
C GLU A 45 -1.69 -9.59 24.35
N LYS A 46 -2.58 -9.64 25.34
CA LYS A 46 -3.10 -8.43 25.94
C LYS A 46 -2.03 -7.77 26.81
N GLU A 47 -2.07 -6.46 26.91
CA GLU A 47 -1.19 -5.72 27.82
C GLU A 47 -1.38 -6.14 29.28
N PRO A 48 -0.34 -5.89 30.14
CA PRO A 48 -0.49 -6.08 31.57
C PRO A 48 -1.76 -5.41 32.11
N GLY A 49 -2.53 -6.12 32.93
CA GLY A 49 -3.84 -5.68 33.39
C GLY A 49 -5.00 -6.02 32.44
N ASN A 50 -4.77 -6.89 31.45
CA ASN A 50 -5.79 -7.35 30.50
C ASN A 50 -6.46 -6.22 29.70
N GLN A 51 -5.72 -5.14 29.44
CA GLN A 51 -6.25 -3.98 28.71
C GLN A 51 -6.49 -4.32 27.23
N PRO A 52 -7.68 -4.00 26.68
CA PRO A 52 -7.90 -4.14 25.25
C PRO A 52 -7.03 -3.15 24.47
N LEU A 53 -6.77 -3.42 23.20
CA LEU A 53 -6.04 -2.49 22.32
C LEU A 53 -6.75 -1.13 22.23
N GLY A 54 -8.10 -1.15 22.34
CA GLY A 54 -8.95 0.05 22.33
C GLY A 54 -9.08 0.68 20.95
N PRO A 55 -9.62 1.91 20.87
CA PRO A 55 -9.83 2.57 19.60
C PRO A 55 -8.53 2.67 18.80
N CYS A 56 -8.58 2.31 17.53
CA CYS A 56 -7.43 2.41 16.64
C CYS A 56 -7.85 2.63 15.18
N HIS A 57 -6.99 3.35 14.43
CA HIS A 57 -7.08 3.41 12.98
C HIS A 57 -6.46 2.18 12.30
N GLY A 58 -5.66 1.37 13.04
CA GLY A 58 -5.13 0.12 12.54
C GLY A 58 -3.91 0.26 11.64
N GLY A 59 -3.06 1.27 11.83
CA GLY A 59 -1.74 1.28 11.20
C GLY A 59 -0.90 0.12 11.74
N ALA A 60 -0.20 -0.62 10.86
CA ALA A 60 0.66 -1.74 11.25
C ALA A 60 1.94 -1.78 10.41
N VAL A 61 3.11 -1.95 11.06
CA VAL A 61 4.41 -2.14 10.41
C VAL A 61 5.28 -3.10 11.22
N ILE A 62 6.32 -3.65 10.60
CA ILE A 62 7.25 -4.61 11.23
C ILE A 62 8.68 -4.09 11.03
N ASP A 63 9.48 -4.05 12.12
CA ASP A 63 10.89 -3.70 12.07
C ASP A 63 11.77 -4.88 11.61
N LYS A 64 13.07 -4.65 11.44
CA LYS A 64 14.04 -5.70 11.05
C LYS A 64 14.17 -6.82 12.09
N ALA A 65 13.93 -6.52 13.37
CA ALA A 65 13.95 -7.51 14.44
C ALA A 65 12.67 -8.37 14.44
N GLY A 66 11.66 -7.98 13.64
CA GLY A 66 10.37 -8.64 13.54
C GLY A 66 9.34 -8.13 14.55
N ASN A 67 9.65 -7.06 15.31
CA ASN A 67 8.67 -6.49 16.22
C ASN A 67 7.54 -5.81 15.42
N ILE A 68 6.32 -5.94 15.91
CA ILE A 68 5.09 -5.49 15.26
C ILE A 68 4.62 -4.23 15.96
N TYR A 69 4.52 -3.13 15.21
CA TYR A 69 4.07 -1.82 15.70
C TYR A 69 2.65 -1.58 15.22
N VAL A 70 1.74 -1.28 16.13
CA VAL A 70 0.32 -1.02 15.83
C VAL A 70 -0.09 0.30 16.45
N THR A 71 -0.79 1.13 15.67
CA THR A 71 -1.29 2.42 16.18
C THR A 71 -2.54 2.25 17.03
N THR A 72 -2.68 3.10 18.05
CA THR A 72 -3.93 3.28 18.80
C THR A 72 -4.32 4.74 18.87
N ASP A 73 -5.62 5.02 18.99
CA ASP A 73 -6.15 6.36 19.24
C ASP A 73 -6.22 6.68 20.74
N THR A 74 -5.62 5.83 21.56
CA THR A 74 -5.49 6.02 23.01
C THR A 74 -4.22 6.78 23.38
N LYS A 75 -4.04 7.13 24.66
CA LYS A 75 -2.80 7.76 25.16
C LYS A 75 -1.55 6.89 25.00
N ARG A 76 -1.69 5.62 24.63
CA ARG A 76 -0.56 4.71 24.40
C ARG A 76 0.18 4.99 23.09
N GLY A 77 -0.47 5.62 22.13
CA GLY A 77 0.12 5.92 20.82
C GLY A 77 0.37 4.65 20.02
N ILE A 78 1.62 4.19 19.97
CA ILE A 78 2.04 2.95 19.28
C ILE A 78 2.21 1.84 20.30
N VAL A 79 1.54 0.72 20.09
CA VAL A 79 1.74 -0.52 20.85
C VAL A 79 2.67 -1.42 20.04
N VAL A 80 3.69 -1.98 20.70
CA VAL A 80 4.69 -2.83 20.07
C VAL A 80 4.59 -4.24 20.64
N PHE A 81 4.54 -5.22 19.75
CA PHE A 81 4.59 -6.63 20.07
C PHE A 81 5.88 -7.26 19.57
N THR A 82 6.36 -8.30 20.25
CA THR A 82 7.46 -9.14 19.76
C THR A 82 7.01 -9.93 18.51
N PRO A 83 7.96 -10.58 17.79
CA PRO A 83 7.62 -11.49 16.69
C PRO A 83 6.69 -12.64 17.09
N ALA A 84 6.63 -12.98 18.37
CA ALA A 84 5.75 -14.01 18.95
C ALA A 84 4.40 -13.45 19.45
N GLY A 85 4.06 -12.19 19.13
CA GLY A 85 2.81 -11.56 19.53
C GLY A 85 2.73 -11.14 20.99
N LYS A 86 3.83 -11.20 21.76
CA LYS A 86 3.86 -10.77 23.16
C LYS A 86 3.98 -9.26 23.25
N PHE A 87 3.22 -8.64 24.15
CA PHE A 87 3.37 -7.22 24.44
C PHE A 87 4.80 -6.88 24.86
N LEU A 88 5.37 -5.88 24.22
CA LEU A 88 6.73 -5.41 24.51
C LEU A 88 6.71 -4.05 25.20
N ARG A 89 6.03 -3.08 24.64
CA ARG A 89 5.91 -1.71 25.15
C ARG A 89 4.81 -0.92 24.41
N ALA A 90 4.49 0.23 24.95
CA ALA A 90 3.68 1.23 24.27
C ALA A 90 4.30 2.62 24.47
N GLY A 91 4.10 3.55 23.53
CA GLY A 91 4.61 4.92 23.62
C GLY A 91 4.56 5.65 22.28
N GLY A 92 5.08 6.87 22.25
CA GLY A 92 5.07 7.74 21.09
C GLY A 92 3.80 8.60 20.97
N PRO A 93 3.70 9.39 19.88
CA PRO A 93 2.56 10.27 19.67
C PRO A 93 1.26 9.49 19.47
N THR A 94 0.15 10.12 19.82
CA THR A 94 -1.20 9.57 19.65
C THR A 94 -1.80 10.00 18.31
N ARG A 95 -2.95 9.41 17.93
CA ARG A 95 -3.72 9.79 16.73
C ARG A 95 -2.92 9.62 15.43
N ILE A 96 -2.06 8.59 15.40
CA ILE A 96 -1.36 8.19 14.19
C ILE A 96 -2.33 7.42 13.31
N HIS A 97 -2.51 7.88 12.08
CA HIS A 97 -3.38 7.26 11.10
C HIS A 97 -2.66 6.16 10.29
N ALA A 98 -1.45 6.41 9.83
CA ALA A 98 -0.65 5.46 9.08
C ALA A 98 0.82 5.53 9.50
N LEU A 99 1.51 4.39 9.34
CA LEU A 99 2.93 4.22 9.65
C LEU A 99 3.67 3.66 8.43
N GLU A 100 4.91 4.07 8.25
CA GLU A 100 5.90 3.39 7.40
C GLU A 100 7.22 3.29 8.17
N ILE A 101 7.92 2.15 8.10
CA ILE A 101 9.30 2.02 8.59
C ILE A 101 10.25 2.14 7.40
N ARG A 102 11.28 2.99 7.57
CA ARG A 102 12.38 3.16 6.61
C ARG A 102 13.71 3.00 7.29
N GLU A 103 14.63 2.37 6.57
CA GLU A 103 16.03 2.30 6.96
C GLU A 103 16.79 3.49 6.41
N GLU A 104 17.51 4.19 7.28
CA GLU A 104 18.32 5.36 6.95
C GLU A 104 19.60 5.36 7.79
N ASN A 105 20.75 5.54 7.14
CA ASN A 105 22.04 5.64 7.84
C ASN A 105 22.32 4.51 8.86
N GLY A 106 21.85 3.30 8.55
CA GLY A 106 22.02 2.12 9.39
C GLY A 106 21.05 2.01 10.59
N GLY A 107 20.09 2.93 10.72
CA GLY A 107 18.99 2.90 11.68
C GLY A 107 17.64 2.73 11.03
N GLU A 108 16.62 2.34 11.80
CA GLU A 108 15.23 2.29 11.36
C GLU A 108 14.45 3.44 12.00
N TYR A 109 13.58 4.07 11.20
CA TYR A 109 12.74 5.17 11.62
C TYR A 109 11.30 4.95 11.18
N ILE A 110 10.36 5.45 11.97
CA ILE A 110 8.95 5.44 11.65
C ILE A 110 8.58 6.81 11.06
N TYR A 111 7.95 6.80 9.90
CA TYR A 111 7.25 7.94 9.34
C TYR A 111 5.76 7.75 9.56
N ALA A 112 5.10 8.78 10.07
CA ALA A 112 3.71 8.67 10.49
C ALA A 112 2.88 9.88 10.06
N ALA A 113 1.68 9.63 9.55
CA ALA A 113 0.70 10.66 9.24
C ALA A 113 -0.27 10.86 10.41
N ARG A 114 -0.53 12.12 10.78
CA ARG A 114 -1.39 12.53 11.89
C ARG A 114 -2.40 13.56 11.41
N PRO A 115 -3.49 13.15 10.73
CA PRO A 115 -4.43 14.08 10.13
C PRO A 115 -5.08 15.02 11.14
N SER A 116 -5.44 14.54 12.33
CA SER A 116 -6.05 15.37 13.38
C SER A 116 -5.11 16.42 13.99
N ASP A 117 -3.81 16.25 13.79
CA ASP A 117 -2.78 17.20 14.22
C ASP A 117 -2.19 17.99 13.05
N HIS A 118 -2.69 17.73 11.83
CA HIS A 118 -2.31 18.43 10.59
C HIS A 118 -0.82 18.33 10.30
N GLU A 119 -0.22 17.14 10.52
CA GLU A 119 1.22 16.96 10.37
C GLU A 119 1.61 15.54 9.94
N VAL A 120 2.85 15.44 9.44
CA VAL A 120 3.59 14.19 9.29
C VAL A 120 4.81 14.26 10.18
N VAL A 121 5.13 13.18 10.87
CA VAL A 121 6.25 13.10 11.82
C VAL A 121 7.24 12.00 11.44
N LYS A 122 8.53 12.21 11.75
CA LYS A 122 9.54 11.16 11.80
C LYS A 122 9.82 10.84 13.27
N LEU A 123 9.82 9.55 13.58
CA LEU A 123 10.05 9.02 14.92
C LEU A 123 11.19 8.01 14.90
N LYS A 124 11.91 7.91 16.01
CA LYS A 124 12.70 6.71 16.33
C LYS A 124 11.77 5.53 16.61
N LEU A 125 12.30 4.32 16.60
CA LEU A 125 11.51 3.13 16.92
C LEU A 125 10.91 3.18 18.34
N ASP A 126 11.53 3.88 19.29
CA ASP A 126 11.01 4.07 20.66
C ASP A 126 9.85 5.06 20.76
N GLY A 127 9.48 5.70 19.64
CA GLY A 127 8.42 6.70 19.58
C GLY A 127 8.88 8.13 19.80
N THR A 128 10.18 8.36 20.03
CA THR A 128 10.74 9.73 20.14
C THR A 128 10.67 10.45 18.81
N GLN A 129 10.04 11.63 18.79
CA GLN A 129 9.92 12.44 17.58
C GLN A 129 11.24 13.15 17.27
N GLU A 130 11.69 13.04 16.01
CA GLU A 130 12.87 13.76 15.50
C GLU A 130 12.48 15.09 14.84
N TRP A 131 11.43 15.08 14.02
CA TRP A 131 10.91 16.26 13.35
C TRP A 131 9.46 16.07 12.89
N SER A 132 8.83 17.18 12.48
CA SER A 132 7.54 17.16 11.79
C SER A 132 7.55 18.06 10.55
N ILE A 133 6.68 17.71 9.59
CA ILE A 133 6.21 18.58 8.51
C ILE A 133 4.78 18.95 8.87
N GLN A 134 4.56 20.21 9.11
CA GLN A 134 3.24 20.76 9.39
C GLN A 134 2.62 21.33 8.11
N PHE A 135 1.53 22.01 8.24
CA PHE A 135 0.80 22.67 7.17
C PHE A 135 1.70 23.42 6.16
N PRO A 136 1.74 23.02 4.89
CA PRO A 136 2.57 23.66 3.86
C PRO A 136 1.82 24.85 3.25
N ALA A 137 1.90 26.02 3.85
CA ALA A 137 1.23 27.24 3.38
C ALA A 137 1.64 27.61 1.93
N GLU A 138 2.90 27.35 1.59
CA GLU A 138 3.49 27.62 0.26
C GLU A 138 2.91 26.74 -0.87
N ALA A 139 2.23 25.65 -0.52
CA ALA A 139 1.56 24.81 -1.52
C ALA A 139 0.36 25.52 -2.18
N GLY A 140 -0.21 26.54 -1.53
CA GLY A 140 -1.35 27.30 -2.05
C GLY A 140 -2.65 26.48 -2.19
N LEU A 141 -2.71 25.28 -1.61
CA LEU A 141 -3.85 24.37 -1.70
C LEU A 141 -4.87 24.56 -0.59
N TYR A 142 -4.50 25.25 0.47
CA TYR A 142 -5.26 25.29 1.71
C TYR A 142 -5.55 26.73 2.14
N LYS A 143 -6.71 26.93 2.72
CA LYS A 143 -7.05 28.21 3.35
C LYS A 143 -6.31 28.42 4.67
N ASP A 144 -6.16 27.35 5.45
CA ASP A 144 -5.50 27.32 6.74
C ASP A 144 -5.03 25.89 7.07
N ALA A 145 -4.38 25.70 8.21
CA ALA A 145 -3.83 24.40 8.62
C ALA A 145 -4.87 23.29 8.74
N LYS A 146 -6.13 23.62 9.04
CA LYS A 146 -7.22 22.61 9.15
C LYS A 146 -7.52 21.91 7.82
N GLY A 147 -7.11 22.51 6.71
CA GLY A 147 -7.25 21.92 5.39
C GLY A 147 -6.25 20.81 5.12
N PHE A 148 -5.11 20.76 5.82
CA PHE A 148 -4.07 19.73 5.66
C PHE A 148 -4.37 18.52 6.56
N ASN A 149 -4.80 17.41 5.95
CA ASN A 149 -5.22 16.20 6.68
C ASN A 149 -4.57 14.96 6.06
N PRO A 150 -3.24 14.78 6.26
CA PRO A 150 -2.46 13.72 5.64
C PRO A 150 -2.92 12.32 6.09
N CYS A 151 -3.16 11.43 5.14
CA CYS A 151 -3.52 10.04 5.41
C CYS A 151 -2.29 9.13 5.57
N ALA A 152 -1.26 9.33 4.73
CA ALA A 152 -0.08 8.48 4.70
C ALA A 152 1.14 9.24 4.19
N VAL A 153 2.32 8.67 4.40
CA VAL A 153 3.61 9.23 4.00
C VAL A 153 4.54 8.12 3.57
N THR A 154 5.38 8.38 2.56
CA THR A 154 6.49 7.51 2.17
C THR A 154 7.72 8.33 1.79
N VAL A 155 8.91 7.71 1.85
CA VAL A 155 10.19 8.38 1.58
C VAL A 155 10.96 7.62 0.50
N ALA A 156 11.41 8.35 -0.51
CA ALA A 156 12.22 7.81 -1.59
C ALA A 156 13.71 7.68 -1.20
N PRO A 157 14.52 6.91 -1.95
CA PRO A 157 15.95 6.71 -1.64
C PRO A 157 16.78 7.99 -1.66
N ASP A 158 16.37 9.01 -2.40
CA ASP A 158 17.02 10.33 -2.45
C ASP A 158 16.63 11.24 -1.28
N GLY A 159 15.79 10.74 -0.38
CA GLY A 159 15.26 11.49 0.77
C GLY A 159 14.02 12.33 0.47
N SER A 160 13.52 12.34 -0.77
CA SER A 160 12.26 13.01 -1.10
C SER A 160 11.11 12.38 -0.32
N ILE A 161 10.23 13.22 0.24
CA ILE A 161 9.10 12.81 1.08
C ILE A 161 7.81 13.01 0.28
N PHE A 162 6.95 12.00 0.26
CA PHE A 162 5.65 12.05 -0.42
C PHE A 162 4.54 11.86 0.59
N ILE A 163 3.62 12.82 0.64
CA ILE A 163 2.50 12.85 1.59
C ILE A 163 1.19 12.75 0.82
N ALA A 164 0.41 11.72 1.08
CA ALA A 164 -0.94 11.58 0.54
C ALA A 164 -1.93 12.34 1.44
N ASP A 165 -2.43 13.47 0.97
CA ASP A 165 -3.36 14.33 1.71
C ASP A 165 -4.81 14.01 1.34
N GLY A 166 -5.22 12.77 1.56
CA GLY A 166 -6.50 12.23 1.10
C GLY A 166 -7.72 12.71 1.89
N TYR A 167 -7.55 13.14 3.14
CA TYR A 167 -8.61 13.75 3.94
C TYR A 167 -8.65 15.28 3.83
N GLY A 168 -7.67 15.87 3.17
CA GLY A 168 -7.61 17.30 2.89
C GLY A 168 -7.84 17.59 1.41
N SER A 169 -6.76 17.86 0.69
CA SER A 169 -6.81 18.38 -0.69
C SER A 169 -7.01 17.33 -1.78
N ASN A 170 -6.87 16.05 -1.48
CA ASN A 170 -6.77 14.96 -2.47
C ASN A 170 -5.59 15.12 -3.46
N PHE A 171 -4.49 15.72 -3.01
CA PHE A 171 -3.22 15.73 -3.71
C PHE A 171 -2.21 14.84 -3.00
N VAL A 172 -1.22 14.34 -3.74
CA VAL A 172 0.04 13.87 -3.19
C VAL A 172 1.00 15.06 -3.23
N LEU A 173 1.59 15.39 -2.07
CA LEU A 173 2.56 16.48 -1.93
C LEU A 173 3.96 15.90 -1.91
N LYS A 174 4.87 16.46 -2.71
CA LYS A 174 6.29 16.14 -2.71
C LYS A 174 7.06 17.20 -1.95
N PHE A 175 7.92 16.76 -1.03
CA PHE A 175 8.91 17.56 -0.33
C PHE A 175 10.30 17.04 -0.67
N ASP A 176 11.31 17.90 -0.64
CA ASP A 176 12.70 17.48 -0.73
C ASP A 176 13.21 16.87 0.59
N LYS A 177 14.47 16.37 0.57
CA LYS A 177 15.13 15.81 1.76
C LYS A 177 15.27 16.79 2.94
N ASP A 178 15.23 18.10 2.67
CA ASP A 178 15.31 19.16 3.65
C ASP A 178 13.92 19.63 4.11
N ARG A 179 12.87 18.90 3.73
CA ARG A 179 11.45 19.12 4.08
C ARG A 179 10.87 20.40 3.48
N LYS A 180 11.42 20.89 2.38
CA LYS A 180 10.85 22.01 1.63
C LYS A 180 9.83 21.48 0.63
N PHE A 181 8.69 22.13 0.55
CA PHE A 181 7.66 21.80 -0.45
C PHE A 181 8.21 21.99 -1.86
N VAL A 182 7.99 21.01 -2.72
CA VAL A 182 8.41 21.01 -4.13
C VAL A 182 7.22 21.20 -5.05
N LYS A 183 6.23 20.33 -4.92
CA LYS A 183 5.00 20.37 -5.73
C LYS A 183 3.91 19.46 -5.18
N ALA A 184 2.72 19.59 -5.75
CA ALA A 184 1.61 18.68 -5.56
C ALA A 184 1.14 18.11 -6.91
N PHE A 185 0.59 16.89 -6.90
CA PHE A 185 0.09 16.23 -8.11
C PHE A 185 -1.15 15.37 -7.82
N GLY A 186 -1.83 14.93 -8.89
CA GLY A 186 -3.09 14.22 -8.80
C GLY A 186 -4.27 15.19 -8.68
N GLY A 187 -4.75 15.43 -7.48
CA GLY A 187 -5.90 16.27 -7.19
C GLY A 187 -7.24 15.52 -7.31
N PRO A 188 -8.34 16.14 -6.87
CA PRO A 188 -9.63 15.47 -6.77
C PRO A 188 -10.21 15.08 -8.13
N GLY A 189 -10.80 13.87 -8.21
CA GLY A 189 -11.48 13.37 -9.40
C GLY A 189 -11.62 11.85 -9.42
N LYS A 190 -12.33 11.34 -10.45
CA LYS A 190 -12.54 9.90 -10.66
C LYS A 190 -11.69 9.34 -11.80
N GLU A 191 -11.22 10.20 -12.69
CA GLU A 191 -10.43 9.87 -13.86
C GLU A 191 -9.09 9.26 -13.43
N GLU A 192 -8.42 8.56 -14.34
CA GLU A 192 -7.04 8.10 -14.13
C GLU A 192 -6.13 9.31 -13.91
N GLY A 193 -5.24 9.21 -12.92
CA GLY A 193 -4.42 10.35 -12.52
C GLY A 193 -5.13 11.39 -11.64
N LYS A 194 -6.33 11.06 -11.13
CA LYS A 194 -7.06 11.85 -10.13
C LYS A 194 -7.46 10.99 -8.95
N PHE A 195 -7.66 11.59 -7.79
CA PHE A 195 -7.94 10.90 -6.55
C PHE A 195 -9.33 11.21 -6.00
N GLN A 196 -9.94 10.17 -5.48
CA GLN A 196 -11.04 10.27 -4.54
C GLN A 196 -10.59 9.59 -3.25
N THR A 197 -9.98 10.38 -2.37
CA THR A 197 -9.21 9.97 -1.19
C THR A 197 -7.95 9.18 -1.56
N CYS A 198 -6.83 9.87 -1.85
CA CYS A 198 -5.50 9.27 -1.90
C CYS A 198 -5.10 8.89 -0.46
N HIS A 199 -5.39 7.62 -0.07
CA HIS A 199 -5.38 7.23 1.33
C HIS A 199 -4.08 6.57 1.79
N GLY A 200 -3.62 5.56 1.08
CA GLY A 200 -2.33 4.91 1.29
C GLY A 200 -1.33 5.31 0.22
N ILE A 201 -0.07 5.40 0.58
CA ILE A 201 1.03 5.60 -0.35
C ILE A 201 2.23 4.77 0.13
N GLY A 202 2.98 4.19 -0.80
CA GLY A 202 4.22 3.49 -0.50
C GLY A 202 5.17 3.51 -1.69
N LEU A 203 6.45 3.29 -1.43
CA LEU A 203 7.48 3.23 -2.47
C LEU A 203 7.64 1.79 -2.98
N ASP A 204 7.24 1.55 -4.22
CA ASP A 204 7.38 0.27 -4.90
C ASP A 204 8.75 0.17 -5.59
N MET A 205 9.62 -0.68 -5.03
CA MET A 205 10.97 -0.97 -5.55
C MET A 205 11.05 -2.30 -6.31
N ARG A 206 9.94 -3.05 -6.43
CA ARG A 206 9.92 -4.43 -6.93
C ARG A 206 10.30 -4.56 -8.41
N SER A 207 10.14 -3.52 -9.20
CA SER A 207 10.53 -3.49 -10.62
C SER A 207 11.95 -2.98 -10.87
N GLY A 208 12.70 -2.61 -9.83
CA GLY A 208 14.05 -2.01 -9.92
C GLY A 208 14.02 -0.49 -10.14
N THR A 209 13.01 0.07 -10.76
CA THR A 209 12.79 1.53 -10.84
C THR A 209 11.82 1.95 -9.75
N PRO A 210 12.18 2.91 -8.87
CA PRO A 210 11.30 3.39 -7.83
C PRO A 210 10.03 4.02 -8.41
N LEU A 211 8.87 3.55 -7.94
CA LEU A 211 7.57 4.15 -8.26
C LEU A 211 6.79 4.37 -6.96
N LEU A 212 5.97 5.38 -6.93
CA LEU A 212 4.96 5.52 -5.89
C LEU A 212 3.79 4.60 -6.26
N LEU A 213 3.30 3.84 -5.28
CA LEU A 213 2.04 3.14 -5.38
C LEU A 213 1.03 3.82 -4.45
N VAL A 214 -0.05 4.36 -5.03
CA VAL A 214 -1.06 5.13 -4.30
C VAL A 214 -2.37 4.36 -4.25
N CYS A 215 -2.91 4.21 -3.06
CA CYS A 215 -4.25 3.66 -2.82
C CYS A 215 -5.30 4.76 -3.05
N ASN A 216 -5.93 4.75 -4.21
CA ASN A 216 -7.02 5.64 -4.57
C ASN A 216 -8.33 5.06 -4.01
N ARG A 217 -8.52 5.24 -2.68
CA ARG A 217 -9.44 4.45 -1.85
C ARG A 217 -10.88 4.44 -2.37
N ASN A 218 -11.48 5.61 -2.54
CA ASN A 218 -12.88 5.71 -2.92
C ASN A 218 -13.10 5.53 -4.43
N ASN A 219 -12.01 5.48 -5.23
CA ASN A 219 -12.03 5.02 -6.62
C ASN A 219 -11.78 3.51 -6.74
N ASN A 220 -11.63 2.78 -5.61
CA ASN A 220 -11.47 1.32 -5.53
C ASN A 220 -10.32 0.75 -6.37
N ARG A 221 -9.21 1.48 -6.47
CA ARG A 221 -8.06 1.09 -7.30
C ARG A 221 -6.73 1.51 -6.68
N VAL A 222 -5.64 0.92 -7.17
CA VAL A 222 -4.27 1.32 -6.84
C VAL A 222 -3.52 1.69 -8.10
N GLU A 223 -2.70 2.73 -8.00
CA GLU A 223 -2.07 3.40 -9.14
C GLU A 223 -0.57 3.58 -8.93
N HIS A 224 0.20 3.35 -10.00
CA HIS A 224 1.60 3.75 -10.04
C HIS A 224 1.77 5.17 -10.56
N TRP A 225 2.69 5.89 -9.92
CA TRP A 225 3.15 7.22 -10.28
C TRP A 225 4.69 7.24 -10.24
N ASP A 226 5.32 8.02 -11.10
CA ASP A 226 6.75 8.24 -10.97
C ASP A 226 7.06 9.23 -9.82
N LEU A 227 8.35 9.34 -9.47
CA LEU A 227 8.78 10.24 -8.38
C LEU A 227 8.67 11.73 -8.76
N ASP A 228 8.38 12.03 -10.03
CA ASP A 228 8.07 13.39 -10.49
C ASP A 228 6.58 13.70 -10.50
N GLY A 229 5.75 12.77 -10.03
CA GLY A 229 4.30 12.96 -9.91
C GLY A 229 3.56 12.83 -11.22
N LYS A 230 4.11 12.11 -12.21
CA LYS A 230 3.41 11.75 -13.44
C LYS A 230 2.70 10.41 -13.23
N PHE A 231 1.42 10.37 -13.56
CA PHE A 231 0.65 9.13 -13.58
C PHE A 231 1.26 8.14 -14.59
N VAL A 232 1.42 6.89 -14.15
CA VAL A 232 1.98 5.81 -14.97
C VAL A 232 0.89 4.86 -15.43
N LYS A 233 0.19 4.22 -14.50
CA LYS A 233 -0.91 3.29 -14.81
C LYS A 233 -1.72 2.90 -13.58
N VAL A 234 -2.91 2.39 -13.80
CA VAL A 234 -3.65 1.62 -12.80
C VAL A 234 -3.07 0.20 -12.72
N ILE A 235 -2.78 -0.27 -11.50
CA ILE A 235 -2.22 -1.60 -11.24
C ILE A 235 -3.31 -2.63 -11.03
N GLN A 236 -4.31 -2.28 -10.21
CA GLN A 236 -5.46 -3.13 -9.92
C GLN A 236 -6.71 -2.28 -9.71
N LYS A 237 -7.84 -2.79 -10.18
CA LYS A 237 -9.18 -2.21 -10.04
C LYS A 237 -10.04 -3.14 -9.16
N ASP A 238 -11.24 -2.68 -8.85
CA ASP A 238 -12.27 -3.46 -8.16
C ASP A 238 -11.82 -3.96 -6.78
N LEU A 239 -10.89 -3.21 -6.16
CA LEU A 239 -10.55 -3.37 -4.76
C LEU A 239 -11.69 -2.79 -3.90
N ARG A 240 -11.78 -3.25 -2.65
CA ARG A 240 -12.83 -2.83 -1.71
C ARG A 240 -12.32 -1.73 -0.77
N MET A 241 -12.12 -0.51 -1.29
CA MET A 241 -11.57 0.63 -0.55
C MET A 241 -10.17 0.35 0.02
N PRO A 242 -9.12 0.21 -0.83
CA PRO A 242 -7.75 -0.06 -0.37
C PRO A 242 -7.26 1.09 0.51
N ALA A 243 -6.90 0.79 1.76
CA ALA A 243 -6.57 1.80 2.76
C ALA A 243 -5.06 2.08 2.87
N ALA A 244 -4.22 1.06 2.73
CA ALA A 244 -2.77 1.18 2.84
C ALA A 244 -2.07 0.21 1.88
N VAL A 245 -0.76 0.32 1.79
CA VAL A 245 0.09 -0.65 1.09
C VAL A 245 1.31 -0.98 1.93
N TYR A 246 1.69 -2.24 1.96
CA TYR A 246 2.93 -2.74 2.54
C TYR A 246 3.63 -3.66 1.56
N PHE A 247 4.95 -3.52 1.44
CA PHE A 247 5.76 -4.31 0.51
C PHE A 247 6.65 -5.31 1.26
N ARG A 248 6.71 -6.56 0.74
CA ARG A 248 7.65 -7.56 1.20
C ARG A 248 8.09 -8.47 0.07
N GLY A 249 9.38 -8.43 -0.28
CA GLY A 249 9.90 -9.19 -1.42
C GLY A 249 9.13 -8.87 -2.71
N GLU A 250 8.56 -9.90 -3.33
CA GLU A 250 7.78 -9.79 -4.57
C GLU A 250 6.33 -9.31 -4.37
N TYR A 251 5.88 -9.18 -3.12
CA TYR A 251 4.47 -8.95 -2.79
C TYR A 251 4.18 -7.53 -2.32
N ALA A 252 2.96 -7.07 -2.61
CA ALA A 252 2.34 -5.90 -2.01
C ALA A 252 1.02 -6.32 -1.36
N VAL A 253 0.80 -5.89 -0.12
CA VAL A 253 -0.40 -6.21 0.66
C VAL A 253 -1.25 -4.95 0.80
N PHE A 254 -2.53 -5.08 0.51
CA PHE A 254 -3.52 -4.01 0.59
C PHE A 254 -4.61 -4.40 1.57
N PRO A 255 -4.66 -3.80 2.77
CA PRO A 255 -5.85 -3.88 3.60
C PRO A 255 -6.97 -3.09 2.93
N GLU A 256 -8.10 -3.74 2.73
CA GLU A 256 -9.29 -3.16 2.11
C GLU A 256 -10.34 -2.91 3.19
N LEU A 257 -10.71 -1.64 3.39
CA LEU A 257 -11.59 -1.21 4.48
C LEU A 257 -12.93 -1.97 4.49
N GLN A 258 -13.36 -2.47 3.35
CA GLN A 258 -14.56 -3.29 3.23
C GLN A 258 -14.27 -4.79 3.34
N GLY A 259 -13.52 -5.16 4.37
CA GLY A 259 -13.52 -6.49 4.97
C GLY A 259 -12.71 -7.55 4.24
N ARG A 260 -11.49 -7.25 3.74
CA ARG A 260 -10.48 -8.23 3.34
C ARG A 260 -9.09 -7.60 3.21
N ALA A 261 -8.06 -8.43 3.10
CA ALA A 261 -6.74 -8.00 2.66
C ALA A 261 -6.39 -8.69 1.34
N THR A 262 -5.94 -7.93 0.33
CA THR A 262 -5.53 -8.45 -0.96
C THR A 262 -4.01 -8.42 -1.08
N VAL A 263 -3.41 -9.48 -1.60
CA VAL A 263 -1.99 -9.60 -1.91
C VAL A 263 -1.80 -9.61 -3.41
N LEU A 264 -0.96 -8.68 -3.91
CA LEU A 264 -0.58 -8.62 -5.31
C LEU A 264 0.89 -9.04 -5.48
N ASP A 265 1.18 -9.76 -6.57
CA ASP A 265 2.55 -9.95 -7.04
C ASP A 265 3.11 -8.66 -7.68
N LYS A 266 4.37 -8.69 -8.14
CA LYS A 266 5.00 -7.54 -8.81
C LYS A 266 4.39 -7.18 -10.16
N ALA A 267 3.69 -8.12 -10.81
CA ALA A 267 2.98 -7.86 -12.06
C ALA A 267 1.60 -7.22 -11.84
N GLY A 268 1.12 -7.19 -10.58
CA GLY A 268 -0.18 -6.68 -10.19
C GLY A 268 -1.28 -7.74 -10.17
N ASN A 269 -0.95 -9.03 -10.31
CA ASN A 269 -1.92 -10.10 -10.21
C ASN A 269 -2.31 -10.34 -8.76
N ILE A 270 -3.59 -10.61 -8.51
CA ILE A 270 -4.07 -11.05 -7.20
C ILE A 270 -3.56 -12.48 -6.96
N VAL A 271 -2.74 -12.66 -5.92
CA VAL A 271 -2.22 -13.97 -5.51
C VAL A 271 -2.84 -14.48 -4.21
N ALA A 272 -3.51 -13.62 -3.45
CA ALA A 272 -4.37 -14.01 -2.32
C ALA A 272 -5.38 -12.93 -1.99
N GLN A 273 -6.49 -13.37 -1.41
CA GLN A 273 -7.45 -12.52 -0.69
C GLN A 273 -7.74 -13.19 0.65
N VAL A 274 -7.44 -12.48 1.74
CA VAL A 274 -7.42 -13.03 3.09
C VAL A 274 -8.46 -12.33 3.96
N GLY A 275 -9.12 -13.09 4.82
CA GLY A 275 -10.09 -12.55 5.77
C GLY A 275 -11.37 -12.01 5.14
N ASP A 276 -11.74 -12.48 3.94
CA ASP A 276 -12.91 -11.96 3.21
C ASP A 276 -14.20 -12.12 4.04
N ASN A 277 -14.82 -10.99 4.32
CA ASN A 277 -16.07 -10.94 5.10
C ASN A 277 -17.27 -11.06 4.14
N PRO A 278 -18.06 -12.12 4.24
CA PRO A 278 -19.25 -12.30 3.42
C PRO A 278 -20.41 -11.35 3.82
N THR A 279 -20.39 -10.81 5.05
CA THR A 279 -21.49 -10.02 5.61
C THR A 279 -21.27 -8.54 5.36
N ALA A 280 -21.92 -7.99 4.34
CA ALA A 280 -21.73 -6.60 3.93
C ALA A 280 -21.98 -5.55 5.04
N SER A 281 -22.94 -5.79 5.94
CA SER A 281 -23.24 -4.86 7.04
C SER A 281 -22.18 -4.82 8.14
N GLN A 282 -21.25 -5.77 8.15
CA GLN A 282 -20.12 -5.80 9.08
C GLN A 282 -18.86 -5.12 8.50
N ARG A 283 -18.84 -4.86 7.20
CA ARG A 283 -17.68 -4.26 6.52
C ARG A 283 -17.64 -2.77 6.77
N ALA A 284 -16.43 -2.21 6.91
CA ALA A 284 -16.18 -0.80 7.21
C ALA A 284 -16.99 -0.30 8.44
N ASN A 285 -17.20 -1.18 9.41
CA ASN A 285 -17.98 -0.89 10.61
C ASN A 285 -17.07 -0.70 11.83
N TYR A 286 -16.74 0.56 12.14
CA TYR A 286 -15.89 0.94 13.26
C TYR A 286 -16.39 0.42 14.61
N GLY A 287 -17.72 0.42 14.80
CA GLY A 287 -18.37 0.06 16.06
C GLY A 287 -18.78 -1.41 16.17
N LEU A 288 -18.34 -2.28 15.25
CA LEU A 288 -18.69 -3.70 15.32
C LEU A 288 -18.18 -4.32 16.63
N ALA A 289 -19.10 -4.76 17.48
CA ALA A 289 -18.80 -5.25 18.82
C ALA A 289 -18.01 -6.59 18.79
N PRO A 290 -17.13 -6.85 19.78
CA PRO A 290 -16.27 -8.03 19.81
C PRO A 290 -16.99 -9.37 19.80
N ASP A 291 -18.22 -9.44 20.33
CA ASP A 291 -19.07 -10.63 20.33
C ASP A 291 -19.59 -11.01 18.94
N GLN A 292 -19.47 -10.11 17.96
CA GLN A 292 -19.81 -10.33 16.55
C GLN A 292 -18.61 -10.71 15.68
N TRP A 293 -17.40 -10.68 16.24
CA TRP A 293 -16.19 -11.02 15.51
C TRP A 293 -16.10 -12.52 15.27
N LYS A 294 -15.48 -12.88 14.15
CA LYS A 294 -15.19 -14.28 13.82
C LYS A 294 -13.73 -14.41 13.47
N ASP A 295 -13.09 -15.43 13.99
CA ASP A 295 -11.69 -15.72 13.66
C ASP A 295 -11.49 -15.85 12.15
N GLY A 296 -10.48 -15.16 11.65
CA GLY A 296 -10.13 -15.16 10.25
C GLY A 296 -11.04 -14.34 9.33
N ILE A 297 -12.02 -13.61 9.87
CA ILE A 297 -12.90 -12.72 9.12
C ILE A 297 -12.56 -11.27 9.48
N CYS A 298 -12.13 -10.50 8.49
CA CYS A 298 -11.83 -9.08 8.65
C CYS A 298 -13.09 -8.23 8.49
N ASN A 299 -13.22 -7.17 9.29
CA ASN A 299 -14.36 -6.25 9.22
C ASN A 299 -13.99 -4.92 8.56
N SER A 300 -12.92 -4.31 9.03
CA SER A 300 -12.48 -2.98 8.58
C SER A 300 -10.95 -2.90 8.49
N PRO A 301 -10.27 -3.77 7.69
CA PRO A 301 -8.82 -3.72 7.54
C PRO A 301 -8.36 -2.34 7.10
N HIS A 302 -7.40 -1.78 7.84
CA HIS A 302 -6.90 -0.44 7.56
C HIS A 302 -5.38 -0.41 7.42
N GLY A 303 -4.65 -1.24 8.19
CA GLY A 303 -3.23 -1.46 8.05
C GLY A 303 -2.92 -2.95 7.91
N ALA A 304 -1.83 -3.25 7.22
CA ALA A 304 -1.32 -4.61 7.12
C ALA A 304 0.20 -4.60 7.02
N ALA A 305 0.82 -5.68 7.46
CA ALA A 305 2.25 -5.93 7.29
C ALA A 305 2.49 -7.41 7.00
N MET A 306 3.61 -7.72 6.36
CA MET A 306 4.03 -9.09 6.10
C MET A 306 5.40 -9.33 6.77
N ASP A 307 5.51 -10.38 7.57
CA ASP A 307 6.77 -10.73 8.21
C ASP A 307 7.77 -11.40 7.23
N LYS A 308 8.97 -11.72 7.74
CA LYS A 308 10.04 -12.33 6.93
C LYS A 308 9.68 -13.72 6.36
N ASP A 309 8.73 -14.42 6.99
CA ASP A 309 8.29 -15.75 6.61
C ASP A 309 7.08 -15.70 5.66
N GLY A 310 6.59 -14.48 5.37
CA GLY A 310 5.45 -14.22 4.50
C GLY A 310 4.10 -14.29 5.20
N ASN A 311 4.07 -14.34 6.54
CA ASN A 311 2.83 -14.29 7.30
C ASN A 311 2.27 -12.87 7.34
N LEU A 312 0.95 -12.73 7.45
CA LEU A 312 0.28 -11.43 7.45
C LEU A 312 -0.16 -11.02 8.85
N ILE A 313 0.07 -9.76 9.17
CA ILE A 313 -0.57 -9.03 10.25
C ILE A 313 -1.58 -8.09 9.60
N VAL A 314 -2.82 -8.11 10.08
CA VAL A 314 -3.87 -7.18 9.63
C VAL A 314 -4.41 -6.46 10.85
N ALA A 315 -4.40 -5.13 10.80
CA ALA A 315 -4.94 -4.27 11.85
C ALA A 315 -6.19 -3.55 11.32
N GLU A 316 -7.25 -3.55 12.10
CA GLU A 316 -8.53 -3.01 11.71
C GLU A 316 -8.78 -1.60 12.27
N TRP A 317 -9.46 -0.78 11.51
CA TRP A 317 -10.11 0.42 12.02
C TRP A 317 -11.29 0.00 12.91
N SER A 318 -11.12 0.15 14.23
CA SER A 318 -12.04 -0.42 15.21
C SER A 318 -12.06 0.38 16.51
N GLN A 319 -13.25 0.58 17.06
CA GLN A 319 -13.44 1.17 18.38
C GLN A 319 -12.84 0.32 19.51
N PHE A 320 -12.71 -0.99 19.29
CA PHE A 320 -12.27 -1.94 20.33
C PHE A 320 -10.85 -2.45 20.09
N GLY A 321 -10.27 -2.18 18.90
CA GLY A 321 -8.98 -2.69 18.50
C GLY A 321 -9.02 -4.17 18.13
N HIS A 322 -8.87 -4.47 16.84
CA HIS A 322 -8.92 -5.83 16.34
C HIS A 322 -7.71 -6.11 15.43
N LEU A 323 -6.97 -7.16 15.77
CA LEU A 323 -5.75 -7.58 15.06
C LEU A 323 -5.89 -9.04 14.65
N HIS A 324 -5.40 -9.35 13.46
CA HIS A 324 -5.31 -10.70 12.93
C HIS A 324 -3.88 -11.08 12.62
N LYS A 325 -3.53 -12.35 12.84
CA LYS A 325 -2.32 -12.99 12.34
C LYS A 325 -2.72 -14.15 11.44
N PHE A 326 -2.24 -14.12 10.21
CA PHE A 326 -2.45 -15.21 9.26
C PHE A 326 -1.09 -15.81 8.88
N ASP A 327 -0.91 -17.10 9.13
CA ASP A 327 0.29 -17.81 8.71
C ASP A 327 0.16 -18.26 7.25
N ARG A 328 1.24 -18.05 6.49
CA ARG A 328 1.35 -18.55 5.13
C ARG A 328 1.46 -20.08 5.15
N VAL A 329 0.54 -20.75 4.46
CA VAL A 329 0.61 -22.19 4.25
C VAL A 329 1.67 -22.49 3.21
N LYS A 330 2.66 -23.31 3.58
CA LYS A 330 3.77 -23.73 2.70
C LYS A 330 3.39 -24.92 1.85
#